data_9c37328d223adebef2c98b50138d6273
#
_entry.id   9c37328d223adebef2c98b50138d6273
#
_cell.length_a   1.000
_cell.length_b   1.000
_cell.length_c   1.000
_cell.angle_alpha   90.00
_cell.angle_beta   90.00
_cell.angle_gamma   90.00
#
_symmetry.space_group_name_H-M   'P 1'
#
loop_
_entity.id
_entity.type
_entity.pdbx_description
1 polymer ?
#
loop_
_entity_poly.entity_id
_entity_poly.type
_entity_poly.pdbx_seq_one_letter_code
_entity_poly.pdbx_strand_id
1 'polypeptide(L)'
;MREEVKENYAGRPMYDYLDALYGGRMQVVHKPQYVDKIPKVVKGTVGEVLKRLDQRGLAVQVAKDLELEHLMDRTLDVLSGGELQRVAIATAVLRDAKVYLFDEPSSHLDIYQRTKAARVIRSLVDADKMVVAAEHDLAVLDYMSDDVFLLYGEPDVYGIVSKIHSVREGINIYINGYIPDENIRFREHPIIFHDKPPNPERKGSRPLLQWTELKKRYGGFSLDVERGKIGVGDVVGILGMNGIGKTTFIKMLAGVETPDEGAVNNPTLKV
;
A
#
# COMPACT_ATOMS: atom_id res chain seq x y z
N MET A 1 1.54 -19.36 30.61
CA MET A 1 2.09 -18.89 29.30
C MET A 1 2.55 -17.41 29.32
N ARG A 2 1.67 -16.38 29.56
CA ARG A 2 2.14 -14.96 29.58
C ARG A 2 3.15 -14.68 30.72
N GLU A 3 2.88 -15.14 31.92
CA GLU A 3 3.79 -14.98 33.07
C GLU A 3 5.11 -15.74 32.86
N GLU A 4 5.08 -16.95 32.35
CA GLU A 4 6.28 -17.74 32.03
C GLU A 4 7.18 -17.03 31.00
N VAL A 5 6.56 -16.43 29.95
CA VAL A 5 7.30 -15.64 28.96
C VAL A 5 7.95 -14.43 29.63
N LYS A 6 7.24 -13.74 30.51
CA LYS A 6 7.75 -12.57 31.25
C LYS A 6 8.89 -12.96 32.19
N GLU A 7 8.76 -14.06 32.92
CA GLU A 7 9.80 -14.55 33.86
C GLU A 7 11.12 -14.91 33.17
N ASN A 8 11.08 -15.39 31.92
CA ASN A 8 12.29 -15.68 31.15
C ASN A 8 13.13 -14.42 30.86
N TYR A 9 12.57 -13.24 31.02
CA TYR A 9 13.24 -11.96 30.85
C TYR A 9 13.47 -11.20 32.15
N ALA A 10 13.27 -11.84 33.31
CA ALA A 10 13.47 -11.22 34.62
C ALA A 10 14.85 -10.54 34.71
N GLY A 11 14.87 -9.28 35.16
CA GLY A 11 16.08 -8.46 35.25
C GLY A 11 16.61 -7.89 33.93
N ARG A 12 15.86 -8.00 32.83
CA ARG A 12 16.19 -7.42 31.53
C ARG A 12 15.18 -6.34 31.17
N PRO A 13 15.53 -5.33 30.33
CA PRO A 13 14.60 -4.30 29.88
C PRO A 13 13.31 -4.85 29.22
N MET A 14 13.40 -6.03 28.60
CA MET A 14 12.24 -6.72 28.02
C MET A 14 11.19 -7.13 29.06
N TYR A 15 11.60 -7.38 30.30
CA TYR A 15 10.66 -7.69 31.39
C TYR A 15 9.69 -6.53 31.63
N ASP A 16 10.21 -5.31 31.76
CA ASP A 16 9.41 -4.10 31.99
C ASP A 16 8.46 -3.82 30.83
N TYR A 17 8.93 -4.03 29.59
CA TYR A 17 8.12 -3.94 28.37
C TYR A 17 6.96 -4.94 28.40
N LEU A 18 7.25 -6.22 28.63
CA LEU A 18 6.24 -7.28 28.68
C LEU A 18 5.25 -7.07 29.84
N ASP A 19 5.73 -6.61 30.98
CA ASP A 19 4.90 -6.30 32.14
C ASP A 19 3.95 -5.13 31.87
N ALA A 20 4.43 -4.07 31.20
CA ALA A 20 3.58 -2.96 30.75
C ALA A 20 2.56 -3.39 29.69
N LEU A 21 2.96 -4.23 28.73
CA LEU A 21 2.10 -4.75 27.67
C LEU A 21 1.00 -5.67 28.23
N TYR A 22 1.36 -6.68 29.02
CA TYR A 22 0.42 -7.65 29.57
C TYR A 22 -0.43 -7.07 30.71
N GLY A 23 0.09 -6.10 31.42
CA GLY A 23 -0.63 -5.35 32.44
C GLY A 23 -1.59 -4.29 31.92
N GLY A 24 -1.70 -4.14 30.58
CA GLY A 24 -2.59 -3.14 29.95
C GLY A 24 -2.16 -1.68 30.16
N ARG A 25 -0.93 -1.46 30.65
CA ARG A 25 -0.35 -0.12 30.85
C ARG A 25 0.22 0.49 29.58
N MET A 26 0.39 -0.33 28.55
CA MET A 26 0.84 0.09 27.23
C MET A 26 -0.33 0.04 26.23
N GLN A 27 -0.69 1.18 25.70
CA GLN A 27 -1.68 1.26 24.63
C GLN A 27 -1.04 0.92 23.31
N VAL A 28 -1.64 -0.03 22.60
CA VAL A 28 -1.23 -0.48 21.27
C VAL A 28 -2.39 -0.23 20.31
N VAL A 29 -2.10 0.39 19.19
CA VAL A 29 -3.05 0.57 18.08
C VAL A 29 -2.62 -0.31 16.92
N HIS A 30 -3.54 -1.08 16.37
CA HIS A 30 -3.32 -1.94 15.22
C HIS A 30 -4.23 -1.55 14.07
N LYS A 31 -3.66 -1.26 12.91
CA LYS A 31 -4.34 -1.15 11.62
C LYS A 31 -4.19 -2.50 10.91
N PRO A 32 -5.29 -3.28 10.77
CA PRO A 32 -5.21 -4.61 10.17
C PRO A 32 -5.05 -4.55 8.63
N GLN A 33 -4.59 -5.63 8.02
CA GLN A 33 -4.45 -5.78 6.58
C GLN A 33 -5.81 -5.65 5.85
N TYR A 34 -6.82 -6.41 6.29
CA TYR A 34 -8.12 -6.49 5.63
C TYR A 34 -9.08 -5.38 6.06
N VAL A 35 -9.03 -4.26 5.35
CA VAL A 35 -9.89 -3.10 5.65
C VAL A 35 -11.34 -3.25 5.18
N ASP A 36 -11.61 -4.13 4.22
CA ASP A 36 -12.94 -4.47 3.70
C ASP A 36 -13.90 -5.03 4.76
N LYS A 37 -13.36 -5.53 5.86
CA LYS A 37 -14.13 -6.01 7.02
C LYS A 37 -14.60 -4.89 7.94
N ILE A 38 -13.98 -3.71 7.88
CA ILE A 38 -14.26 -2.58 8.78
C ILE A 38 -15.74 -2.13 8.69
N PRO A 39 -16.35 -1.95 7.50
CA PRO A 39 -17.72 -1.51 7.39
C PRO A 39 -18.75 -2.51 7.95
N LYS A 40 -18.35 -3.77 8.12
CA LYS A 40 -19.23 -4.80 8.75
C LYS A 40 -19.38 -4.59 10.24
N VAL A 41 -18.36 -4.02 10.90
CA VAL A 41 -18.28 -3.85 12.35
C VAL A 41 -18.49 -2.38 12.75
N VAL A 42 -17.94 -1.45 12.00
CA VAL A 42 -18.01 -0.01 12.28
C VAL A 42 -19.05 0.64 11.37
N LYS A 43 -20.03 1.31 11.98
CA LYS A 43 -21.10 2.03 11.28
C LYS A 43 -20.95 3.54 11.45
N GLY A 44 -21.50 4.29 10.50
CA GLY A 44 -21.50 5.75 10.49
C GLY A 44 -20.75 6.33 9.29
N THR A 45 -20.74 7.65 9.22
CA THR A 45 -20.00 8.39 8.21
C THR A 45 -18.51 8.47 8.56
N VAL A 46 -17.66 8.77 7.57
CA VAL A 46 -16.23 8.99 7.78
C VAL A 46 -16.01 10.04 8.88
N GLY A 47 -16.70 11.19 8.79
CA GLY A 47 -16.58 12.28 9.75
C GLY A 47 -16.95 11.88 11.18
N GLU A 48 -18.05 11.13 11.35
CA GLU A 48 -18.45 10.62 12.66
C GLU A 48 -17.41 9.67 13.25
N VAL A 49 -16.87 8.78 12.43
CA VAL A 49 -15.86 7.79 12.87
C VAL A 49 -14.56 8.47 13.26
N LEU A 50 -14.05 9.39 12.42
CA LEU A 50 -12.84 10.14 12.72
C LEU A 50 -13.01 10.98 13.99
N LYS A 51 -14.12 11.72 14.13
CA LYS A 51 -14.39 12.53 15.32
C LYS A 51 -14.48 11.69 16.61
N ARG A 52 -15.12 10.52 16.54
CA ARG A 52 -15.27 9.61 17.69
C ARG A 52 -13.93 9.04 18.16
N LEU A 53 -13.00 8.79 17.23
CA LEU A 53 -11.71 8.17 17.52
C LEU A 53 -10.59 9.18 17.72
N ASP A 54 -10.85 10.47 17.53
CA ASP A 54 -9.87 11.53 17.69
C ASP A 54 -9.54 11.80 19.17
N GLN A 55 -8.51 11.13 19.65
CA GLN A 55 -7.96 11.33 20.99
C GLN A 55 -6.87 12.41 21.04
N ARG A 56 -6.42 12.88 19.86
CA ARG A 56 -5.28 13.80 19.71
C ARG A 56 -5.68 15.18 19.22
N GLY A 57 -6.95 15.40 18.88
CA GLY A 57 -7.45 16.68 18.32
C GLY A 57 -6.93 16.97 16.90
N LEU A 58 -6.58 15.94 16.13
CA LEU A 58 -5.93 16.06 14.82
C LEU A 58 -6.84 15.66 13.65
N ALA A 59 -8.14 15.38 13.87
CA ALA A 59 -9.02 14.86 12.84
C ALA A 59 -9.04 15.70 11.56
N VAL A 60 -9.10 17.02 11.67
CA VAL A 60 -9.13 17.93 10.51
C VAL A 60 -7.82 17.86 9.72
N GLN A 61 -6.68 17.89 10.42
CA GLN A 61 -5.35 17.86 9.78
C GLN A 61 -5.13 16.51 9.09
N VAL A 62 -5.40 15.40 9.78
CA VAL A 62 -5.25 14.04 9.24
C VAL A 62 -6.19 13.81 8.05
N ALA A 63 -7.44 14.30 8.13
CA ALA A 63 -8.38 14.22 6.99
C ALA A 63 -7.86 14.96 5.76
N LYS A 64 -7.26 16.14 5.94
CA LYS A 64 -6.63 16.91 4.86
C LYS A 64 -5.40 16.18 4.29
N ASP A 65 -4.51 15.72 5.15
CA ASP A 65 -3.25 15.07 4.74
C ASP A 65 -3.49 13.76 3.96
N LEU A 66 -4.57 13.05 4.31
CA LEU A 66 -5.01 11.83 3.64
C LEU A 66 -6.10 12.05 2.56
N GLU A 67 -6.43 13.31 2.24
CA GLU A 67 -7.45 13.66 1.23
C GLU A 67 -8.81 12.98 1.48
N LEU A 68 -9.30 13.07 2.71
CA LEU A 68 -10.58 12.48 3.13
C LEU A 68 -11.72 13.53 3.19
N GLU A 69 -11.42 14.82 3.01
CA GLU A 69 -12.37 15.92 3.21
C GLU A 69 -13.66 15.73 2.40
N HIS A 70 -13.54 15.30 1.14
CA HIS A 70 -14.68 15.05 0.25
C HIS A 70 -15.46 13.76 0.57
N LEU A 71 -15.00 12.98 1.53
CA LEU A 71 -15.62 11.72 1.95
C LEU A 71 -16.34 11.83 3.30
N MET A 72 -16.24 12.96 3.99
CA MET A 72 -16.67 13.11 5.38
C MET A 72 -18.13 12.71 5.62
N ASP A 73 -19.01 13.00 4.67
CA ASP A 73 -20.44 12.69 4.74
C ASP A 73 -20.81 11.30 4.18
N ARG A 74 -19.83 10.58 3.61
CA ARG A 74 -20.07 9.23 3.09
C ARG A 74 -19.98 8.18 4.19
N THR A 75 -20.83 7.17 4.09
CA THR A 75 -20.78 5.99 4.97
C THR A 75 -19.64 5.04 4.56
N LEU A 76 -19.09 4.28 5.51
CA LEU A 76 -17.93 3.43 5.25
C LEU A 76 -18.18 2.32 4.22
N ASP A 77 -19.41 1.86 4.08
CA ASP A 77 -19.81 0.75 3.19
C ASP A 77 -19.83 1.11 1.70
N VAL A 78 -19.85 2.40 1.37
CA VAL A 78 -19.82 2.86 -0.02
C VAL A 78 -18.43 3.30 -0.49
N LEU A 79 -17.42 3.19 0.39
CA LEU A 79 -16.04 3.58 0.07
C LEU A 79 -15.34 2.52 -0.78
N SER A 80 -14.52 2.99 -1.71
CA SER A 80 -13.57 2.13 -2.43
C SER A 80 -12.48 1.58 -1.48
N GLY A 81 -11.79 0.51 -1.89
CA GLY A 81 -10.71 -0.07 -1.08
C GLY A 81 -9.62 0.93 -0.70
N GLY A 82 -9.22 1.81 -1.62
CA GLY A 82 -8.22 2.85 -1.34
C GLY A 82 -8.72 3.96 -0.41
N GLU A 83 -10.00 4.36 -0.51
CA GLU A 83 -10.62 5.31 0.41
C GLU A 83 -10.73 4.71 1.82
N LEU A 84 -11.16 3.47 1.91
CA LEU A 84 -11.30 2.75 3.17
C LEU A 84 -9.94 2.52 3.84
N GLN A 85 -8.90 2.25 3.04
CA GLN A 85 -7.53 2.14 3.53
C GLN A 85 -7.03 3.44 4.16
N ARG A 86 -7.26 4.59 3.50
CA ARG A 86 -6.89 5.90 4.04
C ARG A 86 -7.67 6.24 5.31
N VAL A 87 -8.96 5.90 5.38
CA VAL A 87 -9.76 6.04 6.61
C VAL A 87 -9.21 5.15 7.71
N ALA A 88 -8.82 3.91 7.43
CA ALA A 88 -8.24 3.00 8.42
C ALA A 88 -6.91 3.53 8.98
N ILE A 89 -6.05 4.11 8.13
CA ILE A 89 -4.83 4.79 8.57
C ILE A 89 -5.18 5.99 9.45
N ALA A 90 -6.11 6.84 9.02
CA ALA A 90 -6.55 8.00 9.80
C ALA A 90 -7.04 7.61 11.19
N THR A 91 -7.88 6.57 11.28
CA THR A 91 -8.40 6.10 12.59
C THR A 91 -7.31 5.56 13.51
N ALA A 92 -6.26 4.96 12.96
CA ALA A 92 -5.11 4.52 13.75
C ALA A 92 -4.29 5.71 14.26
N VAL A 93 -4.00 6.69 13.38
CA VAL A 93 -3.20 7.88 13.69
C VAL A 93 -3.87 8.81 14.71
N LEU A 94 -5.20 8.89 14.70
CA LEU A 94 -5.97 9.74 15.61
C LEU A 94 -6.05 9.20 17.04
N ARG A 95 -5.78 7.92 17.25
CA ARG A 95 -5.74 7.35 18.59
C ARG A 95 -4.41 7.69 19.27
N ASP A 96 -4.44 7.88 20.57
CA ASP A 96 -3.21 8.09 21.37
C ASP A 96 -2.70 6.76 21.88
N ALA A 97 -1.48 6.39 21.48
CA ALA A 97 -0.86 5.12 21.86
C ALA A 97 0.67 5.27 21.90
N LYS A 98 1.33 4.34 22.58
CA LYS A 98 2.80 4.22 22.58
C LYS A 98 3.32 3.36 21.44
N VAL A 99 2.52 2.41 20.98
CA VAL A 99 2.90 1.48 19.91
C VAL A 99 1.83 1.48 18.83
N TYR A 100 2.24 1.68 17.60
CA TYR A 100 1.39 1.63 16.41
C TYR A 100 1.88 0.51 15.50
N LEU A 101 0.97 -0.38 15.13
CA LEU A 101 1.21 -1.49 14.23
C LEU A 101 0.41 -1.27 12.95
N PHE A 102 1.07 -1.22 11.81
CA PHE A 102 0.45 -1.09 10.50
C PHE A 102 0.73 -2.33 9.66
N ASP A 103 -0.32 -2.98 9.19
CA ASP A 103 -0.21 -4.15 8.34
C ASP A 103 -0.60 -3.76 6.92
N GLU A 104 0.37 -3.74 6.00
CA GLU A 104 0.25 -3.31 4.61
C GLU A 104 -0.50 -1.98 4.43
N PRO A 105 -0.02 -0.86 4.99
CA PRO A 105 -0.73 0.41 4.92
C PRO A 105 -0.80 0.98 3.50
N SER A 106 0.06 0.57 2.57
CA SER A 106 0.06 1.06 1.19
C SER A 106 -0.85 0.29 0.23
N SER A 107 -1.44 -0.83 0.66
CA SER A 107 -2.33 -1.65 -0.17
C SER A 107 -3.52 -0.84 -0.71
N HIS A 108 -3.91 -1.08 -1.97
CA HIS A 108 -4.98 -0.38 -2.70
C HIS A 108 -4.75 1.11 -2.98
N LEU A 109 -3.60 1.66 -2.58
CA LEU A 109 -3.25 3.07 -2.81
C LEU A 109 -2.42 3.21 -4.09
N ASP A 110 -2.64 4.29 -4.84
CA ASP A 110 -1.72 4.70 -5.89
C ASP A 110 -0.44 5.31 -5.30
N ILE A 111 0.57 5.55 -6.12
CA ILE A 111 1.89 6.01 -5.68
C ILE A 111 1.84 7.33 -4.90
N TYR A 112 0.95 8.24 -5.29
CA TYR A 112 0.78 9.53 -4.63
C TYR A 112 0.13 9.37 -3.24
N GLN A 113 -0.92 8.56 -3.17
CA GLN A 113 -1.61 8.22 -1.93
C GLN A 113 -0.70 7.43 -0.96
N ARG A 114 0.13 6.50 -1.48
CA ARG A 114 1.14 5.77 -0.69
C ARG A 114 2.12 6.72 -0.01
N THR A 115 2.66 7.69 -0.77
CA THR A 115 3.60 8.68 -0.22
C THR A 115 2.94 9.53 0.88
N LYS A 116 1.68 9.94 0.70
CA LYS A 116 0.94 10.68 1.73
C LYS A 116 0.70 9.82 2.97
N ALA A 117 0.26 8.58 2.80
CA ALA A 117 0.06 7.63 3.90
C ALA A 117 1.37 7.41 4.68
N ALA A 118 2.47 7.16 3.98
CA ALA A 118 3.79 6.99 4.58
C ALA A 118 4.23 8.23 5.38
N ARG A 119 3.99 9.43 4.86
CA ARG A 119 4.28 10.70 5.57
C ARG A 119 3.46 10.84 6.84
N VAL A 120 2.17 10.54 6.79
CA VAL A 120 1.28 10.61 7.96
C VAL A 120 1.69 9.58 9.01
N ILE A 121 2.03 8.36 8.61
CA ILE A 121 2.53 7.33 9.53
C ILE A 121 3.88 7.75 10.14
N ARG A 122 4.81 8.28 9.32
CA ARG A 122 6.10 8.77 9.80
C ARG A 122 5.95 9.91 10.82
N SER A 123 4.93 10.75 10.70
CA SER A 123 4.66 11.86 11.63
C SER A 123 4.21 11.41 13.03
N LEU A 124 3.92 10.11 13.22
CA LEU A 124 3.63 9.55 14.55
C LEU A 124 4.86 9.41 15.42
N VAL A 125 6.04 9.28 14.79
CA VAL A 125 7.29 9.00 15.52
C VAL A 125 7.73 10.20 16.31
N ASP A 126 7.82 10.04 17.62
CA ASP A 126 8.43 10.98 18.57
C ASP A 126 9.24 10.18 19.61
N ALA A 127 9.79 10.86 20.62
CA ALA A 127 10.67 10.24 21.62
C ALA A 127 10.00 9.09 22.42
N ASP A 128 8.67 9.07 22.47
CA ASP A 128 7.89 8.15 23.29
C ASP A 128 7.06 7.15 22.50
N LYS A 129 7.05 7.24 21.17
CA LYS A 129 6.21 6.42 20.30
C LYS A 129 7.02 5.54 19.36
N MET A 130 6.56 4.31 19.20
CA MET A 130 7.12 3.34 18.28
C MET A 130 6.11 2.98 17.20
N VAL A 131 6.58 2.93 15.97
CA VAL A 131 5.80 2.47 14.81
C VAL A 131 6.47 1.24 14.22
N VAL A 132 5.68 0.20 14.01
CA VAL A 132 6.08 -1.00 13.26
C VAL A 132 5.12 -1.17 12.10
N ALA A 133 5.67 -1.29 10.89
CA ALA A 133 4.87 -1.50 9.70
C ALA A 133 5.35 -2.73 8.92
N ALA A 134 4.44 -3.63 8.60
CA ALA A 134 4.68 -4.68 7.64
C ALA A 134 4.39 -4.13 6.24
N GLU A 135 5.38 -4.15 5.35
CA GLU A 135 5.30 -3.61 4.00
C GLU A 135 6.12 -4.43 3.02
N HIS A 136 5.68 -4.47 1.77
CA HIS A 136 6.40 -5.11 0.68
C HIS A 136 6.73 -4.14 -0.48
N ASP A 137 6.22 -2.92 -0.44
CA ASP A 137 6.63 -1.85 -1.35
C ASP A 137 7.93 -1.22 -0.84
N LEU A 138 9.04 -1.54 -1.51
CA LEU A 138 10.38 -1.11 -1.10
C LEU A 138 10.54 0.42 -1.12
N ALA A 139 9.84 1.13 -2.01
CA ALA A 139 9.91 2.59 -2.07
C ALA A 139 9.18 3.23 -0.88
N VAL A 140 8.04 2.67 -0.47
CA VAL A 140 7.31 3.09 0.72
C VAL A 140 8.13 2.79 1.97
N LEU A 141 8.75 1.62 2.03
CA LEU A 141 9.58 1.18 3.15
C LEU A 141 10.79 2.10 3.34
N ASP A 142 11.53 2.40 2.25
CA ASP A 142 12.69 3.32 2.28
C ASP A 142 12.30 4.73 2.74
N TYR A 143 11.11 5.20 2.34
CA TYR A 143 10.62 6.51 2.74
C TYR A 143 10.17 6.57 4.21
N MET A 144 9.55 5.50 4.71
CA MET A 144 8.85 5.50 6.00
C MET A 144 9.74 5.06 7.17
N SER A 145 10.68 4.12 6.94
CA SER A 145 11.38 3.39 8.00
C SER A 145 12.82 3.87 8.18
N ASP A 146 13.34 3.75 9.39
CA ASP A 146 14.76 3.92 9.70
C ASP A 146 15.47 2.56 9.63
N ASP A 147 14.83 1.55 10.20
CA ASP A 147 15.33 0.20 10.32
C ASP A 147 14.33 -0.82 9.79
N VAL A 148 14.80 -2.00 9.42
CA VAL A 148 13.96 -3.11 8.95
C VAL A 148 14.39 -4.43 9.55
N PHE A 149 13.41 -5.31 9.73
CA PHE A 149 13.62 -6.75 9.94
C PHE A 149 13.26 -7.47 8.65
N LEU A 150 14.04 -8.47 8.29
CA LEU A 150 13.72 -9.37 7.19
C LEU A 150 13.06 -10.63 7.75
N LEU A 151 11.96 -11.06 7.15
CA LEU A 151 11.35 -12.34 7.45
C LEU A 151 11.69 -13.30 6.32
N TYR A 152 12.21 -14.46 6.68
CA TYR A 152 12.57 -15.51 5.74
C TYR A 152 12.16 -16.88 6.29
N GLY A 153 12.06 -17.86 5.41
CA GLY A 153 11.59 -19.20 5.78
C GLY A 153 10.85 -19.88 4.65
N GLU A 154 10.06 -20.86 5.00
CA GLU A 154 9.22 -21.61 4.08
C GLU A 154 7.74 -21.35 4.40
N PRO A 155 6.96 -20.84 3.43
CA PRO A 155 5.55 -20.56 3.65
C PRO A 155 4.80 -21.76 4.24
N ASP A 156 3.93 -21.50 5.21
CA ASP A 156 3.13 -22.49 5.94
C ASP A 156 3.93 -23.49 6.78
N VAL A 157 5.27 -23.41 6.82
CA VAL A 157 6.14 -24.32 7.58
C VAL A 157 6.84 -23.59 8.71
N TYR A 158 7.65 -22.57 8.41
CA TYR A 158 8.32 -21.76 9.44
C TYR A 158 8.71 -20.38 8.92
N GLY A 159 8.78 -19.42 9.83
CA GLY A 159 9.30 -18.08 9.56
C GLY A 159 10.33 -17.67 10.62
N ILE A 160 11.40 -17.05 10.19
CA ILE A 160 12.46 -16.52 11.03
C ILE A 160 12.57 -15.02 10.79
N VAL A 161 12.74 -14.27 11.88
CA VAL A 161 12.99 -12.82 11.84
C VAL A 161 14.49 -12.59 11.96
N SER A 162 15.07 -11.85 11.02
CA SER A 162 16.49 -11.47 11.02
C SER A 162 16.84 -10.56 12.20
N LYS A 163 18.12 -10.28 12.37
CA LYS A 163 18.57 -9.11 13.13
C LYS A 163 18.06 -7.83 12.47
N ILE A 164 18.11 -6.74 13.22
CA ILE A 164 17.76 -5.40 12.72
C ILE A 164 18.84 -4.91 11.76
N HIS A 165 18.44 -4.30 10.66
CA HIS A 165 19.31 -3.67 9.67
C HIS A 165 18.79 -2.26 9.39
N SER A 166 19.68 -1.35 8.99
CA SER A 166 19.24 -0.08 8.43
C SER A 166 18.38 -0.33 7.18
N VAL A 167 17.40 0.53 6.90
CA VAL A 167 16.46 0.32 5.79
C VAL A 167 17.17 0.07 4.45
N ARG A 168 18.22 0.83 4.14
CA ARG A 168 18.98 0.68 2.87
C ARG A 168 19.72 -0.64 2.78
N GLU A 169 20.36 -1.04 3.88
CA GLU A 169 21.06 -2.33 3.96
C GLU A 169 20.07 -3.49 3.84
N GLY A 170 18.97 -3.44 4.59
CA GLY A 170 17.95 -4.47 4.56
C GLY A 170 17.28 -4.61 3.19
N ILE A 171 17.00 -3.50 2.49
CA ILE A 171 16.50 -3.54 1.11
C ILE A 171 17.51 -4.21 0.18
N ASN A 172 18.80 -3.89 0.29
CA ASN A 172 19.84 -4.52 -0.53
C ASN A 172 19.98 -6.03 -0.22
N ILE A 173 19.95 -6.41 1.05
CA ILE A 173 19.93 -7.82 1.48
C ILE A 173 18.71 -8.54 0.88
N TYR A 174 17.51 -7.92 0.97
CA TYR A 174 16.29 -8.49 0.42
C TYR A 174 16.36 -8.68 -1.10
N ILE A 175 16.90 -7.72 -1.84
CA ILE A 175 17.11 -7.81 -3.29
C ILE A 175 18.12 -8.91 -3.63
N ASN A 176 19.22 -9.01 -2.88
CA ASN A 176 20.27 -10.00 -3.11
C ASN A 176 19.88 -11.42 -2.65
N GLY A 177 18.92 -11.56 -1.74
CA GLY A 177 18.46 -12.84 -1.21
C GLY A 177 19.46 -13.52 -0.25
N TYR A 178 20.41 -12.76 0.34
CA TYR A 178 21.45 -13.27 1.20
C TYR A 178 21.70 -12.32 2.37
N ILE A 179 21.67 -12.84 3.61
CA ILE A 179 21.95 -12.12 4.87
C ILE A 179 23.40 -12.39 5.27
N PRO A 180 24.32 -11.43 5.10
CA PRO A 180 25.74 -11.64 5.36
C PRO A 180 26.04 -11.98 6.84
N ASP A 181 25.44 -11.25 7.77
CA ASP A 181 25.71 -11.37 9.21
C ASP A 181 25.29 -12.71 9.81
N GLU A 182 24.32 -13.36 9.17
CA GLU A 182 23.78 -14.66 9.59
C GLU A 182 24.28 -15.79 8.69
N ASN A 183 24.99 -15.46 7.60
CA ASN A 183 25.44 -16.38 6.56
C ASN A 183 24.28 -17.23 5.98
N ILE A 184 23.11 -16.63 5.78
CA ILE A 184 21.90 -17.29 5.32
C ILE A 184 21.50 -16.80 3.95
N ARG A 185 21.31 -17.73 3.01
CA ARG A 185 20.73 -17.46 1.70
C ARG A 185 19.27 -17.92 1.71
N PHE A 186 18.35 -16.97 1.61
CA PHE A 186 16.90 -17.24 1.60
C PHE A 186 16.26 -17.17 0.19
N ARG A 187 17.07 -16.79 -0.83
CA ARG A 187 16.66 -16.85 -2.24
C ARG A 187 17.86 -17.23 -3.10
N GLU A 188 17.70 -18.18 -4.00
CA GLU A 188 18.78 -18.68 -4.86
C GLU A 188 19.34 -17.61 -5.79
N HIS A 189 18.44 -16.80 -6.39
CA HIS A 189 18.81 -15.78 -7.36
C HIS A 189 18.44 -14.38 -6.85
N PRO A 190 19.34 -13.39 -7.01
CA PRO A 190 19.01 -12.01 -6.70
C PRO A 190 17.93 -11.47 -7.66
N ILE A 191 17.18 -10.47 -7.21
CA ILE A 191 16.29 -9.69 -8.07
C ILE A 191 17.18 -8.73 -8.87
N ILE A 192 17.25 -8.91 -10.19
CA ILE A 192 18.05 -8.07 -11.06
C ILE A 192 17.11 -7.21 -11.91
N PHE A 193 17.28 -5.90 -11.79
CA PHE A 193 16.62 -4.95 -12.68
C PHE A 193 17.49 -4.78 -13.92
N HIS A 194 17.07 -5.36 -15.05
CA HIS A 194 17.80 -5.23 -16.31
C HIS A 194 17.37 -3.93 -17.01
N ASP A 195 18.36 -3.12 -17.38
CA ASP A 195 18.16 -2.08 -18.39
C ASP A 195 17.84 -2.77 -19.70
N LYS A 196 16.58 -2.67 -20.13
CA LYS A 196 16.18 -3.11 -21.48
C LYS A 196 16.46 -1.95 -22.43
N PRO A 197 17.50 -2.01 -23.26
CA PRO A 197 17.69 -1.00 -24.29
C PRO A 197 16.42 -0.98 -25.17
N PRO A 198 16.00 0.21 -25.66
CA PRO A 198 14.90 0.29 -26.60
C PRO A 198 15.21 -0.63 -27.77
N ASN A 199 14.35 -1.61 -28.01
CA ASN A 199 14.55 -2.58 -29.10
C ASN A 199 14.42 -1.83 -30.46
N PRO A 200 15.50 -1.62 -31.20
CA PRO A 200 15.46 -0.89 -32.47
C PRO A 200 14.64 -1.62 -33.55
N GLU A 201 14.44 -2.94 -33.40
CA GLU A 201 13.64 -3.76 -34.33
C GLU A 201 12.13 -3.54 -34.19
N ARG A 202 11.68 -2.91 -33.07
CA ARG A 202 10.25 -2.61 -32.84
C ARG A 202 9.69 -1.46 -33.71
N LYS A 203 10.52 -0.70 -34.42
CA LYS A 203 10.08 0.39 -35.32
C LYS A 203 9.20 -0.08 -36.49
N GLY A 204 8.93 -1.36 -36.65
CA GLY A 204 8.17 -1.93 -37.76
C GLY A 204 7.16 -3.02 -37.33
N SER A 205 6.90 -3.21 -36.03
CA SER A 205 5.96 -4.25 -35.60
C SER A 205 4.56 -4.00 -36.19
N ARG A 206 3.97 -5.06 -36.76
CA ARG A 206 2.61 -5.01 -37.29
C ARG A 206 1.67 -4.57 -36.17
N PRO A 207 0.89 -3.49 -36.35
CA PRO A 207 -0.03 -3.04 -35.32
C PRO A 207 -1.08 -4.12 -35.06
N LEU A 208 -1.22 -4.51 -33.79
CA LEU A 208 -2.25 -5.45 -33.33
C LEU A 208 -3.54 -4.70 -32.94
N LEU A 209 -3.37 -3.58 -32.26
CA LEU A 209 -4.44 -2.72 -31.81
C LEU A 209 -4.19 -1.31 -32.33
N GLN A 210 -5.25 -0.68 -32.84
CA GLN A 210 -5.23 0.72 -33.26
C GLN A 210 -6.51 1.40 -32.81
N TRP A 211 -6.43 2.66 -32.44
CA TRP A 211 -7.60 3.45 -32.13
C TRP A 211 -7.46 4.89 -32.64
N THR A 212 -8.58 5.48 -32.96
CA THR A 212 -8.70 6.91 -33.25
C THR A 212 -8.74 7.72 -31.97
N GLU A 213 -9.00 8.99 -32.03
CA GLU A 213 -9.32 9.77 -30.82
C GLU A 213 -10.56 9.18 -30.16
N LEU A 214 -10.43 8.75 -28.88
CA LEU A 214 -11.55 8.16 -28.15
C LEU A 214 -12.03 9.11 -27.07
N LYS A 215 -13.35 9.18 -26.88
CA LYS A 215 -13.93 9.86 -25.73
C LYS A 215 -14.93 8.96 -25.02
N LYS A 216 -14.92 9.02 -23.70
CA LYS A 216 -15.89 8.34 -22.85
C LYS A 216 -16.32 9.26 -21.71
N ARG A 217 -17.63 9.33 -21.47
CA ARG A 217 -18.22 10.18 -20.44
C ARG A 217 -19.09 9.35 -19.50
N TYR A 218 -18.94 9.60 -18.20
CA TYR A 218 -19.76 9.02 -17.14
C TYR A 218 -20.16 10.14 -16.17
N GLY A 219 -21.38 10.66 -16.29
CA GLY A 219 -21.84 11.72 -15.41
C GLY A 219 -20.87 12.91 -15.37
N GLY A 220 -20.16 13.07 -14.27
CA GLY A 220 -19.17 14.15 -14.08
C GLY A 220 -17.74 13.82 -14.51
N PHE A 221 -17.46 12.63 -15.06
CA PHE A 221 -16.15 12.19 -15.50
C PHE A 221 -16.05 12.10 -17.02
N SER A 222 -14.96 12.63 -17.60
CA SER A 222 -14.63 12.50 -19.02
C SER A 222 -13.22 11.94 -19.18
N LEU A 223 -13.09 10.97 -20.09
CA LEU A 223 -11.81 10.40 -20.51
C LEU A 223 -11.61 10.70 -21.99
N ASP A 224 -10.60 11.50 -22.30
CA ASP A 224 -10.16 11.82 -23.65
C ASP A 224 -8.84 11.09 -23.93
N VAL A 225 -8.78 10.34 -25.04
CA VAL A 225 -7.63 9.53 -25.42
C VAL A 225 -7.20 9.91 -26.84
N GLU A 226 -5.97 10.31 -27.01
CA GLU A 226 -5.39 10.56 -28.32
C GLU A 226 -5.28 9.26 -29.12
N ARG A 227 -5.26 9.39 -30.46
CA ARG A 227 -5.02 8.26 -31.36
C ARG A 227 -3.74 7.50 -31.02
N GLY A 228 -3.78 6.19 -31.12
CA GLY A 228 -2.63 5.38 -30.80
C GLY A 228 -2.65 3.99 -31.42
N LYS A 229 -1.59 3.24 -31.19
CA LYS A 229 -1.43 1.87 -31.65
C LYS A 229 -0.54 1.07 -30.69
N ILE A 230 -0.77 -0.24 -30.63
CA ILE A 230 0.07 -1.21 -29.93
C ILE A 230 0.41 -2.33 -30.93
N GLY A 231 1.68 -2.70 -30.99
CA GLY A 231 2.20 -3.74 -31.88
C GLY A 231 2.13 -5.13 -31.28
N VAL A 232 2.29 -6.14 -32.12
CA VAL A 232 2.45 -7.53 -31.67
C VAL A 232 3.70 -7.67 -30.84
N GLY A 233 3.59 -8.27 -29.64
CA GLY A 233 4.70 -8.48 -28.72
C GLY A 233 5.07 -7.28 -27.84
N ASP A 234 4.30 -6.19 -27.90
CA ASP A 234 4.50 -5.06 -27.00
C ASP A 234 3.92 -5.33 -25.62
N VAL A 235 4.62 -4.88 -24.58
CA VAL A 235 4.11 -4.75 -23.22
C VAL A 235 4.02 -3.27 -22.91
N VAL A 236 2.80 -2.78 -22.72
CA VAL A 236 2.52 -1.36 -22.45
C VAL A 236 2.06 -1.17 -21.03
N GLY A 237 2.81 -0.41 -20.23
CA GLY A 237 2.42 -0.01 -18.89
C GLY A 237 1.55 1.24 -18.90
N ILE A 238 0.47 1.27 -18.12
CA ILE A 238 -0.41 2.42 -17.94
C ILE A 238 -0.23 2.94 -16.50
N LEU A 239 0.27 4.15 -16.38
CA LEU A 239 0.49 4.82 -15.09
C LEU A 239 -0.52 5.96 -14.89
N GLY A 240 -0.88 6.21 -13.64
CA GLY A 240 -1.75 7.32 -13.26
C GLY A 240 -2.44 7.07 -11.92
N MET A 241 -3.05 8.12 -11.38
CA MET A 241 -3.77 8.09 -10.11
C MET A 241 -5.00 7.17 -10.17
N ASN A 242 -5.51 6.78 -9.01
CA ASN A 242 -6.78 6.05 -8.93
C ASN A 242 -7.94 6.94 -9.40
N GLY A 243 -8.94 6.33 -10.06
CA GLY A 243 -10.10 7.07 -10.58
C GLY A 243 -9.88 7.83 -11.89
N ILE A 244 -8.64 7.93 -12.44
CA ILE A 244 -8.33 8.72 -13.65
C ILE A 244 -8.71 8.04 -14.98
N GLY A 245 -9.32 6.85 -14.93
CA GLY A 245 -9.84 6.18 -16.14
C GLY A 245 -8.95 5.07 -16.70
N LYS A 246 -7.90 4.61 -16.02
CA LYS A 246 -7.02 3.48 -16.48
C LYS A 246 -7.82 2.24 -16.86
N THR A 247 -8.71 1.81 -15.99
CA THR A 247 -9.58 0.64 -16.23
C THR A 247 -10.56 0.87 -17.37
N THR A 248 -11.10 2.09 -17.50
CA THR A 248 -11.98 2.46 -18.60
C THR A 248 -11.26 2.37 -19.93
N PHE A 249 -10.04 2.90 -20.01
CA PHE A 249 -9.21 2.80 -21.19
C PHE A 249 -8.92 1.35 -21.60
N ILE A 250 -8.50 0.50 -20.63
CA ILE A 250 -8.28 -0.92 -20.88
C ILE A 250 -9.54 -1.61 -21.38
N LYS A 251 -10.72 -1.33 -20.77
CA LYS A 251 -12.00 -1.89 -21.19
C LYS A 251 -12.39 -1.48 -22.61
N MET A 252 -12.12 -0.22 -23.00
CA MET A 252 -12.35 0.25 -24.37
C MET A 252 -11.44 -0.47 -25.37
N LEU A 253 -10.14 -0.62 -25.04
CA LEU A 253 -9.20 -1.36 -25.89
C LEU A 253 -9.59 -2.84 -26.02
N ALA A 254 -10.12 -3.45 -24.97
CA ALA A 254 -10.59 -4.82 -24.96
C ALA A 254 -11.95 -5.01 -25.64
N GLY A 255 -12.65 -3.94 -26.00
CA GLY A 255 -14.00 -4.02 -26.59
C GLY A 255 -15.10 -4.38 -25.59
N VAL A 256 -14.80 -4.34 -24.28
CA VAL A 256 -15.78 -4.56 -23.19
C VAL A 256 -16.63 -3.30 -22.98
N GLU A 257 -16.03 -2.14 -23.22
CA GLU A 257 -16.66 -0.84 -23.10
C GLU A 257 -16.61 -0.12 -24.45
N THR A 258 -17.73 0.44 -24.89
CA THR A 258 -17.78 1.19 -26.15
C THR A 258 -17.46 2.66 -25.88
N PRO A 259 -16.52 3.29 -26.59
CA PRO A 259 -16.31 4.73 -26.51
C PRO A 259 -17.55 5.48 -27.05
N ASP A 260 -17.80 6.69 -26.53
CA ASP A 260 -18.90 7.54 -27.02
C ASP A 260 -18.52 8.21 -28.35
N GLU A 261 -17.22 8.52 -28.53
CA GLU A 261 -16.66 9.03 -29.79
C GLU A 261 -15.38 8.24 -30.13
N GLY A 262 -15.16 8.04 -31.43
CA GLY A 262 -13.98 7.31 -31.92
C GLY A 262 -14.24 5.81 -32.06
N ALA A 263 -13.20 5.09 -32.46
CA ALA A 263 -13.26 3.65 -32.70
C ALA A 263 -11.94 2.95 -32.34
N VAL A 264 -12.05 1.73 -31.85
CA VAL A 264 -10.94 0.82 -31.64
C VAL A 264 -11.01 -0.27 -32.71
N ASN A 265 -9.97 -0.39 -33.51
CA ASN A 265 -9.83 -1.52 -34.41
C ASN A 265 -9.18 -2.68 -33.66
N ASN A 266 -10.02 -3.62 -33.24
CA ASN A 266 -9.63 -4.81 -32.50
C ASN A 266 -10.01 -6.05 -33.31
N PRO A 267 -9.12 -6.57 -34.16
CA PRO A 267 -9.52 -7.63 -35.09
C PRO A 267 -9.84 -8.98 -34.43
N THR A 268 -9.44 -9.24 -33.16
CA THR A 268 -9.54 -10.62 -32.66
C THR A 268 -9.40 -10.81 -31.14
N LEU A 269 -9.55 -9.82 -30.30
CA LEU A 269 -9.53 -10.09 -28.85
C LEU A 269 -10.87 -10.71 -28.43
N LYS A 270 -10.91 -12.03 -28.25
CA LYS A 270 -11.94 -12.67 -27.45
C LYS A 270 -11.58 -12.44 -25.98
N VAL A 271 -12.39 -11.69 -25.28
CA VAL A 271 -12.33 -11.53 -23.82
C VAL A 271 -13.04 -12.68 -23.16
#